data_a836e8e32ecb05165e9894dca8aa2147
#
_entry.id   a836e8e32ecb05165e9894dca8aa2147
#
_cell.length_a   1.000
_cell.length_b   1.000
_cell.length_c   1.000
_cell.angle_alpha   90.00
_cell.angle_beta   90.00
_cell.angle_gamma   90.00
#
_symmetry.space_group_name_H-M   'P 1'
#
loop_
_entity.id
_entity.type
_entity.pdbx_description
1 polymer ?
#
loop_
_entity_poly.entity_id
_entity_poly.type
_entity_poly.pdbx_seq_one_letter_code
_entity_poly.pdbx_strand_id
1 'polypeptide(L)'
;MTQKDAVYQAVISVLSNEGVAFKEGVDSAISLLNRPLRSRINSILMSGFASGNVELDTSFDSQAALKTYTGGLVSNWLRKDARLNGGIKAAPSKRNNVVSKSSVKSRDKDLQLKALKALLSQTTDNEKRLEIQSFIDARVNELEKQSLV
;
A
#
# COMPACT_ATOMS: atom_id res chain seq x y z
N MET A 1 -2.64 27.27 -1.37
CA MET A 1 -3.29 26.43 -0.33
C MET A 1 -2.52 25.13 -0.16
N THR A 2 -2.25 24.72 1.05
CA THR A 2 -1.57 23.45 1.31
C THR A 2 -2.48 22.27 0.99
N GLN A 3 -1.88 21.13 0.66
CA GLN A 3 -2.65 19.90 0.38
C GLN A 3 -3.51 19.46 1.57
N LYS A 4 -3.00 19.64 2.79
CA LYS A 4 -3.72 19.34 4.03
C LYS A 4 -5.00 20.17 4.15
N ASP A 5 -4.91 21.47 3.95
CA ASP A 5 -6.04 22.39 4.04
C ASP A 5 -7.03 22.17 2.89
N ALA A 6 -6.54 21.85 1.72
CA ALA A 6 -7.37 21.51 0.57
C ALA A 6 -8.23 20.27 0.82
N VAL A 7 -7.66 19.23 1.37
CA VAL A 7 -8.41 18.01 1.77
C VAL A 7 -9.45 18.34 2.82
N TYR A 8 -9.08 19.09 3.85
CA TYR A 8 -10.02 19.51 4.89
C TYR A 8 -11.20 20.29 4.32
N GLN A 9 -10.95 21.31 3.51
CA GLN A 9 -12.01 22.12 2.91
C GLN A 9 -12.90 21.32 1.96
N ALA A 10 -12.31 20.42 1.16
CA ALA A 10 -13.07 19.55 0.27
C ALA A 10 -13.99 18.61 1.06
N VAL A 11 -13.54 18.03 2.15
CA VAL A 11 -14.34 17.16 3.03
C VAL A 11 -15.49 17.94 3.64
N ILE A 12 -15.21 19.09 4.22
CA ILE A 12 -16.25 19.94 4.85
C ILE A 12 -17.29 20.39 3.82
N SER A 13 -16.86 20.80 2.64
CA SER A 13 -17.75 21.22 1.55
C SER A 13 -18.69 20.09 1.10
N VAL A 14 -18.16 18.89 0.91
CA VAL A 14 -18.94 17.73 0.49
C VAL A 14 -19.94 17.31 1.58
N LEU A 15 -19.51 17.25 2.84
CA LEU A 15 -20.40 16.89 3.95
C LEU A 15 -21.51 17.95 4.17
N SER A 16 -21.18 19.22 4.04
CA SER A 16 -22.15 20.31 4.12
C SER A 16 -23.17 20.24 3.00
N ASN A 17 -22.76 19.97 1.78
CA ASN A 17 -23.65 19.82 0.64
C ASN A 17 -24.62 18.62 0.76
N GLU A 18 -24.19 17.57 1.43
CA GLU A 18 -25.02 16.38 1.69
C GLU A 18 -25.89 16.54 2.96
N GLY A 19 -25.81 17.66 3.66
CA GLY A 19 -26.55 17.89 4.89
C GLY A 19 -26.10 17.03 6.07
N VAL A 20 -24.90 16.53 6.04
CA VAL A 20 -24.30 15.71 7.11
C VAL A 20 -23.72 16.63 8.19
N ALA A 21 -24.17 16.46 9.44
CA ALA A 21 -23.59 17.19 10.57
C ALA A 21 -22.19 16.63 10.87
N PHE A 22 -21.21 17.53 10.89
CA PHE A 22 -19.82 17.20 11.19
C PHE A 22 -19.23 18.22 12.17
N LYS A 23 -18.67 17.72 13.26
CA LYS A 23 -17.94 18.53 14.25
C LYS A 23 -16.45 18.29 14.13
N GLU A 24 -15.73 19.34 13.83
CA GLU A 24 -14.27 19.34 13.76
C GLU A 24 -13.67 18.87 15.08
N GLY A 25 -12.73 17.91 15.00
CA GLY A 25 -12.02 17.38 16.16
C GLY A 25 -12.84 16.44 17.06
N VAL A 26 -14.11 16.21 16.76
CA VAL A 26 -15.01 15.33 17.52
C VAL A 26 -15.49 14.15 16.67
N ASP A 27 -15.98 14.44 15.45
CA ASP A 27 -16.50 13.43 14.55
C ASP A 27 -15.39 12.90 13.61
N SER A 28 -15.46 11.61 13.29
CA SER A 28 -14.55 10.99 12.31
C SER A 28 -15.17 11.08 10.91
N ALA A 29 -14.52 11.82 10.02
CA ALA A 29 -14.95 11.94 8.63
C ALA A 29 -14.90 10.60 7.88
N ILE A 30 -14.01 9.68 8.25
CA ILE A 30 -13.90 8.36 7.63
C ILE A 30 -15.22 7.57 7.74
N SER A 31 -15.87 7.63 8.90
CA SER A 31 -17.14 6.93 9.13
C SER A 31 -18.33 7.57 8.41
N LEU A 32 -18.25 8.86 8.09
CA LEU A 32 -19.29 9.61 7.41
C LEU A 32 -19.17 9.61 5.88
N LEU A 33 -17.97 9.32 5.36
CA LEU A 33 -17.69 9.35 3.93
C LEU A 33 -17.87 7.97 3.31
N ASN A 34 -18.87 7.83 2.45
CA ASN A 34 -19.03 6.68 1.58
C ASN A 34 -18.23 6.86 0.27
N ARG A 35 -18.22 5.84 -0.57
CA ARG A 35 -17.49 5.84 -1.83
C ARG A 35 -17.86 6.99 -2.78
N PRO A 36 -19.17 7.31 -3.02
CA PRO A 36 -19.54 8.45 -3.85
C PRO A 36 -19.04 9.79 -3.32
N LEU A 37 -19.10 10.01 -2.01
CA LEU A 37 -18.65 11.24 -1.36
C LEU A 37 -17.12 11.41 -1.48
N ARG A 38 -16.37 10.34 -1.32
CA ARG A 38 -14.92 10.34 -1.54
C ARG A 38 -14.56 10.65 -2.99
N SER A 39 -15.33 10.16 -3.95
CA SER A 39 -15.16 10.46 -5.36
C SER A 39 -15.37 11.95 -5.65
N ARG A 40 -16.35 12.59 -5.03
CA ARG A 40 -16.56 14.04 -5.12
C ARG A 40 -15.39 14.83 -4.54
N ILE A 41 -14.88 14.42 -3.39
CA ILE A 41 -13.69 15.03 -2.76
C ILE A 41 -12.49 14.95 -3.71
N ASN A 42 -12.25 13.80 -4.31
CA ASN A 42 -11.17 13.63 -5.29
C ASN A 42 -11.34 14.56 -6.48
N SER A 43 -12.55 14.70 -7.01
CA SER A 43 -12.85 15.62 -8.12
C SER A 43 -12.57 17.07 -7.77
N ILE A 44 -12.95 17.51 -6.59
CA ILE A 44 -12.68 18.87 -6.08
C ILE A 44 -11.18 19.12 -5.99
N LEU A 45 -10.42 18.17 -5.44
CA LEU A 45 -8.97 18.28 -5.31
C LEU A 45 -8.27 18.28 -6.66
N MET A 46 -8.69 17.42 -7.59
CA MET A 46 -8.15 17.42 -8.95
C MET A 46 -8.36 18.74 -9.67
N SER A 47 -9.55 19.34 -9.51
CA SER A 47 -9.84 20.69 -10.02
C SER A 47 -8.95 21.75 -9.36
N GLY A 48 -8.71 21.64 -8.06
CA GLY A 48 -7.81 22.53 -7.32
C GLY A 48 -6.36 22.44 -7.81
N PHE A 49 -5.88 21.23 -8.12
CA PHE A 49 -4.55 21.04 -8.71
C PHE A 49 -4.47 21.59 -10.14
N ALA A 50 -5.49 21.36 -10.94
CA ALA A 50 -5.55 21.86 -12.33
C ALA A 50 -5.59 23.39 -12.40
N SER A 51 -6.28 24.04 -11.46
CA SER A 51 -6.37 25.52 -11.40
C SER A 51 -5.18 26.19 -10.71
N GLY A 52 -4.28 25.42 -10.08
CA GLY A 52 -3.15 25.94 -9.32
C GLY A 52 -3.50 26.48 -7.93
N ASN A 53 -4.73 26.33 -7.47
CA ASN A 53 -5.15 26.75 -6.13
C ASN A 53 -4.57 25.89 -5.01
N VAL A 54 -4.19 24.67 -5.33
CA VAL A 54 -3.55 23.73 -4.40
C VAL A 54 -2.13 23.48 -4.87
N GLU A 55 -1.19 23.53 -3.95
CA GLU A 55 0.22 23.26 -4.23
C GLU A 55 0.44 21.77 -4.54
N LEU A 56 1.13 21.51 -5.65
CA LEU A 56 1.48 20.19 -6.09
C LEU A 56 3.00 20.08 -6.18
N ASP A 57 3.59 19.21 -5.34
CA ASP A 57 5.05 19.07 -5.22
C ASP A 57 5.66 18.28 -6.39
N THR A 58 4.86 17.50 -7.10
CA THR A 58 5.27 16.66 -8.22
C THR A 58 4.36 16.85 -9.42
N SER A 59 4.95 16.76 -10.61
CA SER A 59 4.18 16.72 -11.87
C SER A 59 3.80 15.28 -12.20
N PHE A 60 2.58 15.09 -12.72
CA PHE A 60 2.08 13.79 -13.16
C PHE A 60 1.87 13.79 -14.68
N ASP A 61 2.32 12.72 -15.34
CA ASP A 61 2.25 12.59 -16.80
C ASP A 61 0.84 12.22 -17.29
N SER A 62 -0.01 11.72 -16.42
CA SER A 62 -1.38 11.33 -16.76
C SER A 62 -2.39 11.71 -15.69
N GLN A 63 -3.64 11.92 -16.08
CA GLN A 63 -4.73 12.18 -15.13
C GLN A 63 -5.03 10.96 -14.26
N ALA A 64 -4.81 9.74 -14.77
CA ALA A 64 -4.97 8.52 -13.99
C ALA A 64 -3.98 8.45 -12.81
N ALA A 65 -2.72 8.83 -13.04
CA ALA A 65 -1.71 8.92 -11.99
C ALA A 65 -2.07 9.99 -10.93
N LEU A 66 -2.54 11.15 -11.36
CA LEU A 66 -3.01 12.22 -10.49
C LEU A 66 -4.21 11.79 -9.65
N LYS A 67 -5.17 11.09 -10.25
CA LYS A 67 -6.34 10.55 -9.56
C LYS A 67 -5.94 9.55 -8.48
N THR A 68 -5.02 8.66 -8.75
CA THR A 68 -4.49 7.68 -7.79
C THR A 68 -3.78 8.39 -6.63
N TYR A 69 -2.95 9.36 -6.93
CA TYR A 69 -2.27 10.19 -5.94
C TYR A 69 -3.27 10.94 -5.04
N THR A 70 -4.27 11.56 -5.64
CA THR A 70 -5.31 12.31 -4.91
C THR A 70 -6.10 11.40 -3.97
N GLY A 71 -6.48 10.20 -4.40
CA GLY A 71 -7.13 9.20 -3.55
C GLY A 71 -6.29 8.79 -2.35
N GLY A 72 -5.00 8.57 -2.56
CA GLY A 72 -4.05 8.29 -1.48
C GLY A 72 -3.88 9.47 -0.52
N LEU A 73 -3.83 10.68 -1.05
CA LEU A 73 -3.73 11.91 -0.26
C LEU A 73 -4.94 12.11 0.65
N VAL A 74 -6.13 11.94 0.13
CA VAL A 74 -7.39 12.01 0.90
C VAL A 74 -7.39 10.98 2.03
N SER A 75 -7.09 9.73 1.72
CA SER A 75 -7.04 8.65 2.72
C SER A 75 -6.01 8.91 3.81
N ASN A 76 -4.87 9.50 3.45
CA ASN A 76 -3.80 9.83 4.37
C ASN A 76 -4.21 10.94 5.35
N TRP A 77 -4.77 12.04 4.85
CA TRP A 77 -5.18 13.15 5.69
C TRP A 77 -6.45 12.87 6.50
N LEU A 78 -7.39 12.08 5.98
CA LEU A 78 -8.54 11.61 6.76
C LEU A 78 -8.10 10.86 8.02
N ARG A 79 -6.99 10.19 7.96
CA ARG A 79 -6.42 9.44 9.09
C ARG A 79 -5.53 10.29 10.00
N LYS A 80 -4.76 11.21 9.43
CA LYS A 80 -3.72 11.97 10.14
C LYS A 80 -4.19 13.33 10.65
N ASP A 81 -5.14 13.96 10.00
CA ASP A 81 -5.62 15.29 10.40
C ASP A 81 -6.59 15.15 11.59
N ALA A 82 -6.19 15.72 12.74
CA ALA A 82 -7.00 15.67 13.95
C ALA A 82 -8.38 16.34 13.77
N ARG A 83 -8.51 17.27 12.84
CA ARG A 83 -9.80 17.91 12.50
C ARG A 83 -10.76 16.96 11.80
N LEU A 84 -10.24 15.92 11.12
CA LEU A 84 -11.00 14.98 10.32
C LEU A 84 -11.12 13.58 10.96
N ASN A 85 -10.25 13.25 11.91
CA ASN A 85 -10.21 11.93 12.54
C ASN A 85 -10.76 11.88 13.96
N GLY A 86 -11.48 12.90 14.39
CA GLY A 86 -12.05 12.97 15.72
C GLY A 86 -11.05 13.28 16.84
N GLY A 87 -9.91 13.88 16.51
CA GLY A 87 -8.85 14.20 17.47
C GLY A 87 -7.97 13.02 17.88
N ILE A 88 -8.14 11.88 17.22
CA ILE A 88 -7.34 10.69 17.47
C ILE A 88 -5.98 10.86 16.80
N LYS A 89 -4.88 10.76 17.56
CA LYS A 89 -3.55 10.59 16.96
C LYS A 89 -3.54 9.26 16.19
N ALA A 90 -3.41 9.36 14.88
CA ALA A 90 -3.20 8.16 14.07
C ALA A 90 -1.94 7.46 14.56
N ALA A 91 -2.09 6.27 15.13
CA ALA A 91 -0.95 5.40 15.34
C ALA A 91 -0.25 5.20 13.99
N PRO A 92 1.09 5.24 13.94
CA PRO A 92 1.80 4.88 12.73
C PRO A 92 1.27 3.50 12.31
N SER A 93 0.70 3.44 11.12
CA SER A 93 0.30 2.17 10.53
C SER A 93 1.53 1.28 10.62
N LYS A 94 1.54 0.34 11.55
CA LYS A 94 2.43 -0.80 11.44
C LYS A 94 2.07 -1.39 10.08
N ARG A 95 2.87 -1.09 9.07
CA ARG A 95 2.87 -1.94 7.90
C ARG A 95 3.10 -3.32 8.47
N ASN A 96 2.03 -4.07 8.59
CA ASN A 96 2.16 -5.50 8.69
C ASN A 96 2.84 -5.88 7.36
N ASN A 97 4.16 -5.78 7.38
CA ASN A 97 4.96 -6.51 6.42
C ASN A 97 4.55 -7.94 6.64
N VAL A 98 3.61 -8.31 5.83
CA VAL A 98 2.93 -9.58 5.95
C VAL A 98 4.01 -10.62 5.93
N VAL A 99 4.21 -11.24 7.06
CA VAL A 99 5.16 -12.34 7.28
C VAL A 99 4.99 -13.46 6.24
N SER A 100 3.85 -13.51 5.56
CA SER A 100 3.59 -14.44 4.45
C SER A 100 4.51 -14.28 3.23
N LYS A 101 5.13 -13.12 3.02
CA LYS A 101 6.12 -12.96 1.95
C LYS A 101 7.53 -13.42 2.36
N SER A 102 7.82 -13.58 3.62
CA SER A 102 9.14 -14.00 4.09
C SER A 102 9.36 -15.51 4.00
N SER A 103 8.31 -16.31 4.09
CA SER A 103 8.42 -17.78 4.03
C SER A 103 8.73 -18.29 2.60
N VAL A 104 8.23 -17.63 1.57
CA VAL A 104 8.52 -17.97 0.17
C VAL A 104 9.90 -17.45 -0.25
N LYS A 105 10.31 -16.30 0.26
CA LYS A 105 11.62 -15.72 -0.02
C LYS A 105 12.78 -16.41 0.71
N SER A 106 12.53 -17.11 1.81
CA SER A 106 13.60 -17.83 2.51
C SER A 106 14.10 -19.05 1.73
N ARG A 107 13.24 -19.69 0.94
CA ARG A 107 13.65 -20.77 0.05
C ARG A 107 14.52 -20.28 -1.10
N ASP A 108 14.20 -19.13 -1.68
CA ASP A 108 14.98 -18.52 -2.77
C ASP A 108 16.32 -17.94 -2.30
N LYS A 109 16.48 -17.73 -0.99
CA LYS A 109 17.71 -17.22 -0.39
C LYS A 109 18.70 -18.31 0.04
N ASP A 110 18.31 -19.57 -0.01
CA ASP A 110 19.24 -20.66 0.28
C ASP A 110 20.25 -20.78 -0.86
N LEU A 111 21.49 -20.39 -0.57
CA LEU A 111 22.58 -20.39 -1.55
C LEU A 111 22.91 -21.81 -2.03
N GLN A 112 22.79 -22.82 -1.18
CA GLN A 112 23.03 -24.23 -1.55
C GLN A 112 21.97 -24.71 -2.53
N LEU A 113 20.70 -24.44 -2.27
CA LEU A 113 19.60 -24.79 -3.17
C LEU A 113 19.73 -24.10 -4.52
N LYS A 114 20.08 -22.82 -4.52
CA LYS A 114 20.32 -22.04 -5.73
C LYS A 114 21.50 -22.59 -6.54
N ALA A 115 22.60 -22.95 -5.89
CA ALA A 115 23.75 -23.56 -6.54
C ALA A 115 23.41 -24.93 -7.13
N LEU A 116 22.65 -25.77 -6.42
CA LEU A 116 22.20 -27.07 -6.91
C LEU A 116 21.29 -26.96 -8.13
N LYS A 117 20.35 -26.05 -8.12
CA LYS A 117 19.46 -25.76 -9.26
C LYS A 117 20.24 -25.25 -10.48
N ALA A 118 21.26 -24.40 -10.26
CA ALA A 118 22.13 -23.94 -11.34
C ALA A 118 22.96 -25.07 -11.95
N LEU A 119 23.53 -25.96 -11.13
CA LEU A 119 24.21 -27.16 -11.59
C LEU A 119 23.29 -28.08 -12.38
N LEU A 120 22.08 -28.26 -11.94
CA LEU A 120 21.09 -29.09 -12.63
C LEU A 120 20.79 -28.55 -14.04
N SER A 121 20.67 -27.23 -14.20
CA SER A 121 20.42 -26.60 -15.50
C SER A 121 21.61 -26.68 -16.46
N GLN A 122 22.84 -26.76 -15.94
CA GLN A 122 24.08 -26.84 -16.73
C GLN A 122 24.50 -28.28 -17.03
N THR A 123 23.98 -29.25 -16.31
CA THR A 123 24.35 -30.67 -16.46
C THR A 123 23.53 -31.30 -17.55
N THR A 124 24.20 -31.91 -18.54
CA THR A 124 23.55 -32.64 -19.66
C THR A 124 23.50 -34.15 -19.45
N ASP A 125 24.24 -34.67 -18.49
CA ASP A 125 24.29 -36.07 -18.14
C ASP A 125 23.10 -36.46 -17.26
N ASN A 126 22.29 -37.42 -17.70
CA ASN A 126 21.09 -37.86 -16.99
C ASN A 126 21.36 -38.46 -15.62
N GLU A 127 22.45 -39.23 -15.45
CA GLU A 127 22.81 -39.81 -14.15
C GLU A 127 23.17 -38.72 -13.13
N LYS A 128 23.97 -37.79 -13.55
CA LYS A 128 24.35 -36.61 -12.70
C LYS A 128 23.16 -35.75 -12.38
N ARG A 129 22.24 -35.58 -13.31
CA ARG A 129 21.01 -34.83 -13.06
C ARG A 129 20.14 -35.48 -12.00
N LEU A 130 19.99 -36.77 -12.00
CA LEU A 130 19.25 -37.52 -10.99
C LEU A 130 19.92 -37.40 -9.61
N GLU A 131 21.24 -37.47 -9.56
CA GLU A 131 21.99 -37.29 -8.32
C GLU A 131 21.82 -35.87 -7.76
N ILE A 132 21.95 -34.83 -8.58
CA ILE A 132 21.73 -33.43 -8.20
C ILE A 132 20.27 -33.21 -7.75
N GLN A 133 19.29 -33.78 -8.45
CA GLN A 133 17.89 -33.70 -8.07
C GLN A 133 17.64 -34.35 -6.70
N SER A 134 18.28 -35.46 -6.40
CA SER A 134 18.23 -36.11 -5.10
C SER A 134 18.75 -35.19 -3.98
N PHE A 135 19.85 -34.46 -4.21
CA PHE A 135 20.36 -33.46 -3.26
C PHE A 135 19.41 -32.26 -3.07
N ILE A 136 18.77 -31.80 -4.15
CA ILE A 136 17.77 -30.73 -4.09
C ILE A 136 16.58 -31.17 -3.24
N ASP A 137 16.05 -32.35 -3.47
CA ASP A 137 14.90 -32.87 -2.71
C ASP A 137 15.24 -33.06 -1.24
N ALA A 138 16.43 -33.58 -0.91
CA ALA A 138 16.90 -33.71 0.45
C ALA A 138 17.02 -32.34 1.15
N ARG A 139 17.53 -31.33 0.46
CA ARG A 139 17.66 -29.98 1.01
C ARG A 139 16.30 -29.30 1.21
N VAL A 140 15.37 -29.45 0.29
CA VAL A 140 13.99 -28.95 0.41
C VAL A 140 13.31 -29.59 1.62
N ASN A 141 13.42 -30.90 1.81
CA ASN A 141 12.86 -31.60 2.95
C ASN A 141 13.47 -31.13 4.29
N GLU A 142 14.75 -30.88 4.32
CA GLU A 142 15.43 -30.33 5.50
C GLU A 142 14.92 -28.93 5.87
N LEU A 143 14.76 -28.06 4.87
CA LEU A 143 14.22 -26.71 5.05
C LEU A 143 12.75 -26.73 5.51
N GLU A 144 11.94 -27.65 5.01
CA GLU A 144 10.55 -27.84 5.44
C GLU A 144 10.48 -28.31 6.90
N LYS A 145 11.34 -29.21 7.33
CA LYS A 145 11.44 -29.64 8.74
C LYS A 145 11.84 -28.48 9.67
N GLN A 146 12.74 -27.61 9.24
CA GLN A 146 13.14 -26.44 10.02
C GLN A 146 12.01 -25.40 10.13
N SER A 147 11.14 -25.30 9.14
CA SER A 147 10.01 -24.36 9.18
C SER A 147 8.83 -24.83 10.03
N LEU A 148 8.79 -26.09 10.43
CA LEU A 148 7.76 -26.70 11.27
C LEU A 148 8.08 -26.67 12.79
N VAL A 149 9.24 -26.17 13.16
CA VAL A 149 9.66 -26.05 14.55
C VAL A 149 9.32 -24.70 15.16
#